data_1e18020ae4c3e9336aa554cd5ffcbd8d
#
_entry.id   1e18020ae4c3e9336aa554cd5ffcbd8d
#
_cell.length_a   1.000
_cell.length_b   1.000
_cell.length_c   1.000
_cell.angle_alpha   90.00
_cell.angle_beta   90.00
_cell.angle_gamma   90.00
#
_symmetry.space_group_name_H-M   'P 1'
#
loop_
_entity.id
_entity.type
_entity.pdbx_description
1 polymer ?
#
loop_
_entity_poly.entity_id
_entity_poly.type
_entity_poly.pdbx_seq_one_letter_code
_entity_poly.pdbx_strand_id
1 'polypeptide(L)'
;MVKIRTFDIENRLGIHARVAAKLVETANRFQADIFLEKDGVEVNGRSILGILTLFCPRGSRLTIRAEGTDAEEAMEAFARLIAEKFGEA
;
A
#
# COMPACT_ATOMS: atom_id res chain seq x y z
N MET A 1 -0.11 -2.67 -18.31
CA MET A 1 -1.31 -2.99 -17.52
C MET A 1 -1.37 -2.08 -16.31
N VAL A 2 -2.54 -1.57 -16.00
CA VAL A 2 -2.75 -0.73 -14.82
C VAL A 2 -3.84 -1.35 -13.98
N LYS A 3 -3.58 -1.50 -12.68
CA LYS A 3 -4.56 -1.96 -11.71
C LYS A 3 -4.68 -0.92 -10.61
N ILE A 4 -5.92 -0.60 -10.23
CA ILE A 4 -6.21 0.39 -9.18
C ILE A 4 -7.22 -0.22 -8.24
N ARG A 5 -6.96 -0.11 -6.93
CA ARG A 5 -7.88 -0.63 -5.93
C ARG A 5 -7.79 0.18 -4.66
N THR A 6 -8.94 0.38 -4.01
CA THR A 6 -9.03 1.11 -2.74
C THR A 6 -9.29 0.13 -1.61
N PHE A 7 -8.55 0.29 -0.51
CA PHE A 7 -8.62 -0.59 0.65
C PHE A 7 -8.94 0.21 1.91
N ASP A 8 -9.65 -0.43 2.83
CA ASP A 8 -9.84 0.12 4.17
C ASP A 8 -8.70 -0.37 5.06
N ILE A 9 -8.11 0.54 5.82
CA ILE A 9 -7.03 0.21 6.76
C ILE A 9 -7.68 -0.14 8.09
N GLU A 10 -7.60 -1.40 8.47
CA GLU A 10 -8.34 -1.93 9.62
C GLU A 10 -7.48 -2.34 10.81
N ASN A 11 -6.17 -2.41 10.64
CA ASN A 11 -5.30 -2.72 11.77
C ASN A 11 -5.30 -1.58 12.77
N ARG A 12 -5.16 -1.92 14.05
CA ARG A 12 -5.39 -0.99 15.15
C ARG A 12 -4.58 0.30 15.06
N LEU A 13 -3.31 0.20 14.69
CA LEU A 13 -2.42 1.36 14.67
C LEU A 13 -2.33 2.06 13.31
N GLY A 14 -3.03 1.52 12.29
CA GLY A 14 -2.94 2.08 10.95
C GLY A 14 -1.55 1.91 10.33
N ILE A 15 -1.19 2.83 9.43
CA ILE A 15 0.11 2.75 8.75
C ILE A 15 1.15 3.53 9.55
N HIS A 16 1.91 2.80 10.36
CA HIS A 16 3.09 3.30 11.07
C HIS A 16 4.35 2.78 10.38
N ALA A 17 5.53 3.09 10.91
CA ALA A 17 6.79 2.80 10.24
C ALA A 17 6.97 1.33 9.86
N ARG A 18 6.58 0.39 10.73
CA ARG A 18 6.70 -1.04 10.44
C ARG A 18 5.81 -1.46 9.27
N VAL A 19 4.58 -0.93 9.23
CA VAL A 19 3.65 -1.22 8.14
C VAL A 19 4.12 -0.60 6.84
N ALA A 20 4.62 0.64 6.89
CA ALA A 20 5.19 1.28 5.71
C ALA A 20 6.35 0.46 5.13
N ALA A 21 7.20 -0.09 6.01
CA ALA A 21 8.30 -0.96 5.56
C ALA A 21 7.77 -2.22 4.86
N LYS A 22 6.70 -2.82 5.39
CA LYS A 22 6.08 -4.00 4.75
C LYS A 22 5.50 -3.68 3.39
N LEU A 23 4.90 -2.50 3.24
CA LEU A 23 4.38 -2.05 1.95
C LEU A 23 5.51 -1.88 0.94
N VAL A 24 6.62 -1.26 1.35
CA VAL A 24 7.79 -1.09 0.49
C VAL A 24 8.39 -2.44 0.11
N GLU A 25 8.53 -3.35 1.08
CA GLU A 25 9.03 -4.69 0.84
C GLU A 25 8.18 -5.41 -0.22
N THR A 26 6.86 -5.30 -0.09
CA THR A 26 5.95 -5.90 -1.06
C THR A 26 6.13 -5.29 -2.44
N ALA A 27 6.20 -3.95 -2.52
CA ALA A 27 6.43 -3.26 -3.80
C ALA A 27 7.74 -3.71 -4.46
N ASN A 28 8.78 -3.92 -3.66
CA ASN A 28 10.10 -4.29 -4.18
C ASN A 28 10.15 -5.70 -4.77
N ARG A 29 9.13 -6.52 -4.55
CA ARG A 29 9.07 -7.86 -5.13
C ARG A 29 8.62 -7.85 -6.59
N PHE A 30 8.14 -6.73 -7.09
CA PHE A 30 7.54 -6.63 -8.42
C PHE A 30 8.24 -5.58 -9.27
N GLN A 31 8.10 -5.73 -10.60
CA GLN A 31 8.62 -4.76 -11.56
C GLN A 31 7.69 -3.57 -11.71
N ALA A 32 6.40 -3.76 -11.48
CA ALA A 32 5.40 -2.71 -11.63
C ALA A 32 5.73 -1.49 -10.78
N ASP A 33 5.44 -0.31 -11.32
CA ASP A 33 5.50 0.92 -10.54
C ASP A 33 4.29 0.95 -9.60
N ILE A 34 4.54 1.28 -8.34
CA ILE A 34 3.53 1.26 -7.29
C ILE A 34 3.34 2.66 -6.73
N PHE A 35 2.10 3.10 -6.65
CA PHE A 35 1.74 4.41 -6.11
C PHE A 35 0.64 4.23 -5.06
N LEU A 36 0.77 4.93 -3.94
CA LEU A 36 -0.23 4.94 -2.88
C LEU A 36 -0.83 6.33 -2.79
N GLU A 37 -2.15 6.40 -2.63
CA GLU A 37 -2.85 7.69 -2.61
C GLU A 37 -3.87 7.71 -1.48
N LYS A 38 -3.96 8.84 -0.80
CA LYS A 38 -4.98 9.11 0.21
C LYS A 38 -5.37 10.57 0.09
N ASP A 39 -6.67 10.83 0.01
CA ASP A 39 -7.23 12.18 -0.04
C ASP A 39 -6.60 13.05 -1.12
N GLY A 40 -6.32 12.45 -2.28
CA GLY A 40 -5.76 13.17 -3.42
C GLY A 40 -4.25 13.35 -3.40
N VAL A 41 -3.57 12.88 -2.37
CA VAL A 41 -2.10 12.96 -2.28
C VAL A 41 -1.51 11.59 -2.64
N GLU A 42 -0.68 11.57 -3.69
CA GLU A 42 -0.08 10.33 -4.17
C GLU A 42 1.42 10.31 -3.85
N VAL A 43 1.90 9.15 -3.42
CA VAL A 43 3.32 8.95 -3.11
C VAL A 43 3.81 7.68 -3.78
N ASN A 44 5.13 7.57 -3.94
CA ASN A 44 5.76 6.37 -4.48
C ASN A 44 5.68 5.25 -3.46
N GLY A 45 5.22 4.07 -3.90
CA GLY A 45 5.08 2.90 -3.03
C GLY A 45 6.39 2.30 -2.53
N ARG A 46 7.53 2.81 -3.01
CA ARG A 46 8.85 2.39 -2.55
C ARG A 46 9.51 3.41 -1.62
N SER A 47 8.75 4.42 -1.18
CA SER A 47 9.25 5.45 -0.26
C SER A 47 8.58 5.32 1.10
N ILE A 48 9.32 4.85 2.11
CA ILE A 48 8.79 4.75 3.48
C ILE A 48 8.36 6.13 3.97
N LEU A 49 9.20 7.16 3.77
CA LEU A 49 8.86 8.51 4.19
C LEU A 49 7.63 9.04 3.49
N GLY A 50 7.53 8.80 2.16
CA GLY A 50 6.35 9.20 1.40
C GLY A 50 5.08 8.58 1.97
N ILE A 51 5.11 7.28 2.24
CA ILE A 51 3.95 6.56 2.78
C ILE A 51 3.55 7.13 4.13
N LEU A 52 4.53 7.42 5.00
CA LEU A 52 4.25 7.96 6.33
C LEU A 52 3.63 9.35 6.27
N THR A 53 3.96 10.15 5.24
CA THR A 53 3.38 11.49 5.08
C THR A 53 1.89 11.44 4.74
N LEU A 54 1.37 10.31 4.27
CA LEU A 54 -0.06 10.19 3.96
C LEU A 54 -0.92 10.19 5.23
N PHE A 55 -0.34 9.82 6.36
CA PHE A 55 -1.05 9.74 7.63
C PHE A 55 -2.32 8.90 7.53
N CYS A 56 -2.16 7.59 7.63
CA CYS A 56 -3.26 6.64 7.50
C CYS A 56 -3.56 5.94 8.83
N PRO A 57 -4.36 6.57 9.72
CA PRO A 57 -4.81 5.89 10.93
C PRO A 57 -5.83 4.80 10.58
N ARG A 58 -6.21 4.00 11.57
CA ARG A 58 -7.28 3.02 11.40
C ARG A 58 -8.52 3.71 10.85
N GLY A 59 -9.15 3.08 9.87
CA GLY A 59 -10.35 3.61 9.22
C GLY A 59 -10.08 4.45 7.98
N SER A 60 -8.80 4.70 7.66
CA SER A 60 -8.44 5.41 6.44
C SER A 60 -8.71 4.55 5.22
N ARG A 61 -8.91 5.20 4.07
CA ARG A 61 -9.01 4.54 2.77
C ARG A 61 -7.74 4.82 2.00
N LEU A 62 -7.09 3.75 1.56
CA LEU A 62 -5.84 3.83 0.82
C LEU A 62 -6.07 3.28 -0.59
N THR A 63 -5.75 4.06 -1.61
CA THR A 63 -5.83 3.62 -2.98
C THR A 63 -4.43 3.23 -3.46
N ILE A 64 -4.32 2.04 -4.03
CA ILE A 64 -3.06 1.55 -4.59
C ILE A 64 -3.21 1.43 -6.09
N ARG A 65 -2.24 1.97 -6.83
CA ARG A 65 -2.16 1.87 -8.28
C ARG A 65 -0.87 1.16 -8.65
N ALA A 66 -0.99 0.11 -9.46
CA ALA A 66 0.15 -0.65 -9.96
C ALA A 66 0.17 -0.59 -11.48
N GLU A 67 1.31 -0.25 -12.07
CA GLU A 67 1.48 -0.13 -13.52
C GLU A 67 2.66 -0.96 -13.97
N GLY A 68 2.42 -1.95 -14.81
CA GLY A 68 3.47 -2.81 -15.34
C GLY A 68 2.95 -4.18 -15.69
N THR A 69 3.83 -5.06 -16.17
CA THR A 69 3.46 -6.39 -16.63
C THR A 69 2.97 -7.29 -15.50
N ASP A 70 3.48 -7.10 -14.28
CA ASP A 70 3.08 -7.87 -13.11
C ASP A 70 2.17 -7.07 -12.15
N ALA A 71 1.44 -6.07 -12.69
CA ALA A 71 0.57 -5.23 -11.87
C ALA A 71 -0.52 -6.05 -11.16
N GLU A 72 -1.06 -7.09 -11.80
CA GLU A 72 -2.09 -7.91 -11.19
C GLU A 72 -1.55 -8.70 -10.00
N GLU A 73 -0.40 -9.34 -10.16
CA GLU A 73 0.23 -10.09 -9.09
C GLU A 73 0.61 -9.17 -7.93
N ALA A 74 1.10 -7.97 -8.26
CA ALA A 74 1.43 -6.97 -7.25
C ALA A 74 0.19 -6.58 -6.45
N MET A 75 -0.92 -6.30 -7.15
CA MET A 75 -2.16 -5.90 -6.48
C MET A 75 -2.69 -7.02 -5.57
N GLU A 76 -2.60 -8.27 -6.00
CA GLU A 76 -3.00 -9.41 -5.18
C GLU A 76 -2.16 -9.51 -3.90
N ALA A 77 -0.86 -9.24 -4.01
CA ALA A 77 0.04 -9.27 -2.85
C ALA A 77 -0.34 -8.18 -1.84
N PHE A 78 -0.64 -6.97 -2.33
CA PHE A 78 -1.09 -5.89 -1.44
C PHE A 78 -2.44 -6.22 -0.81
N ALA A 79 -3.37 -6.77 -1.59
CA ALA A 79 -4.68 -7.14 -1.06
C ALA A 79 -4.56 -8.14 0.08
N ARG A 80 -3.70 -9.14 -0.08
CA ARG A 80 -3.46 -10.14 0.96
C ARG A 80 -2.83 -9.52 2.20
N LEU A 81 -1.82 -8.69 2.01
CA LEU A 81 -1.14 -8.02 3.12
C LEU A 81 -2.12 -7.19 3.95
N ILE A 82 -2.98 -6.44 3.29
CA ILE A 82 -3.97 -5.59 3.96
C ILE A 82 -5.05 -6.42 4.62
N ALA A 83 -5.54 -7.49 3.96
CA ALA A 83 -6.55 -8.39 4.53
C ALA A 83 -6.05 -9.05 5.81
N GLU A 84 -4.76 -9.31 5.90
CA GLU A 84 -4.13 -9.91 7.08
C GLU A 84 -3.73 -8.84 8.11
N LYS A 85 -4.16 -7.60 7.93
CA LYS A 85 -3.85 -6.47 8.81
C LYS A 85 -2.35 -6.31 9.01
N PHE A 86 -1.58 -6.53 7.95
CA PHE A 86 -0.11 -6.45 7.95
C PHE A 86 0.52 -7.38 9.01
N GLY A 87 -0.17 -8.45 9.39
CA GLY A 87 0.30 -9.38 10.39
C GLY A 87 0.19 -8.88 11.82
N GLU A 88 -0.56 -7.81 12.06
CA GLU A 88 -0.78 -7.27 13.41
C GLU A 88 -2.27 -7.06 13.67
N ALA A 89 -2.61 -6.72 14.88
CA ALA A 89 -4.00 -6.53 15.28
C ALA A 89 -4.65 -5.32 14.60
#